data_1d6179ed16c0f21a91c1a89f42161936
#
_entry.id   1d6179ed16c0f21a91c1a89f42161936
#
_cell.length_a   1.000
_cell.length_b   1.000
_cell.length_c   1.000
_cell.angle_alpha   90.00
_cell.angle_beta   90.00
_cell.angle_gamma   90.00
#
_symmetry.space_group_name_H-M   'P 1'
#
loop_
_entity.id
_entity.type
_entity.pdbx_description
1 polymer ?
#
loop_
_entity_poly.entity_id
_entity_poly.type
_entity_poly.pdbx_seq_one_letter_code
_entity_poly.pdbx_strand_id
1 'polypeptide(L)'
;SDLWHWTIYPFYLLMLFNPIMASSEVIQRVYRNSITPAQVLLVFGGQLGFYLRYQYGKKFSMKWAIVTTCGFISLWFSREDTIWVVPFLIVSAVVIFLKAIIHGFFHNVTCKKRVQYIIILLLPFLALPACRLPITLINGVVYNSWTDNELTHGAFPKVMKALYAIDMEEPTPYTSIGREKIEKVYEISPTLASIQDSLDAVMDLYAAQSGRIEENKKYGNV
;
A
#
# COMPACT_ATOMS: atom_id res chain seq x y z
N SER A 1 34.99 14.15 0.65
CA SER A 1 35.48 13.02 1.44
C SER A 1 34.75 11.76 0.99
N ASP A 2 35.48 10.94 0.26
CA ASP A 2 34.95 9.77 -0.46
C ASP A 2 34.59 8.59 0.46
N LEU A 3 35.05 8.63 1.73
CA LEU A 3 34.74 7.60 2.71
C LEU A 3 33.22 7.45 2.99
N TRP A 4 32.45 8.53 2.95
CA TRP A 4 31.00 8.50 3.15
C TRP A 4 30.26 7.75 2.05
N HIS A 5 30.75 7.77 0.82
CA HIS A 5 30.15 7.05 -0.28
C HIS A 5 30.28 5.52 -0.12
N TRP A 6 31.41 5.06 0.42
CA TRP A 6 31.64 3.63 0.61
C TRP A 6 30.88 3.04 1.81
N THR A 7 30.57 3.84 2.84
CA THR A 7 29.76 3.39 3.99
C THR A 7 28.27 3.31 3.67
N ILE A 8 27.77 4.09 2.72
CA ILE A 8 26.36 4.07 2.30
C ILE A 8 25.99 2.72 1.64
N TYR A 9 26.88 2.14 0.84
CA TYR A 9 26.59 0.89 0.14
C TYR A 9 26.44 -0.32 1.10
N PRO A 10 27.33 -0.59 2.06
CA PRO A 10 27.11 -1.65 3.05
C PRO A 10 25.85 -1.44 3.89
N PHE A 11 25.57 -0.20 4.29
CA PHE A 11 24.35 0.11 5.03
C PHE A 11 23.09 -0.16 4.19
N TYR A 12 23.12 0.23 2.93
CA TYR A 12 22.04 -0.05 1.99
C TYR A 12 21.84 -1.54 1.75
N LEU A 13 22.93 -2.30 1.61
CA LEU A 13 22.90 -3.76 1.49
C LEU A 13 22.36 -4.42 2.77
N LEU A 14 22.76 -3.97 3.95
CA LEU A 14 22.22 -4.45 5.23
C LEU A 14 20.72 -4.17 5.38
N MET A 15 20.24 -3.03 4.87
CA MET A 15 18.81 -2.70 4.86
C MET A 15 18.03 -3.56 3.86
N LEU A 16 18.62 -3.86 2.69
CA LEU A 16 18.02 -4.75 1.68
C LEU A 16 18.01 -6.21 2.12
N PHE A 17 19.07 -6.66 2.77
CA PHE A 17 19.26 -8.03 3.25
C PHE A 17 19.16 -8.11 4.77
N ASN A 18 18.10 -7.52 5.33
CA ASN A 18 17.85 -7.63 6.76
C ASN A 18 17.69 -9.12 7.15
N PRO A 19 18.47 -9.65 8.12
CA PRO A 19 18.38 -11.04 8.56
C PRO A 19 16.98 -11.47 9.01
N ILE A 20 16.16 -10.53 9.51
CA ILE A 20 14.77 -10.77 9.85
C ILE A 20 13.96 -11.20 8.62
N MET A 21 14.30 -10.66 7.43
CA MET A 21 13.66 -11.05 6.15
C MET A 21 14.08 -12.44 5.69
N ALA A 22 15.18 -12.96 6.19
CA ALA A 22 15.67 -14.31 5.91
C ALA A 22 15.22 -15.35 6.96
N SER A 23 14.40 -14.96 7.95
CA SER A 23 13.83 -15.93 8.89
C SER A 23 12.89 -16.89 8.18
N SER A 24 12.89 -18.16 8.62
CA SER A 24 12.03 -19.21 8.04
C SER A 24 10.55 -18.81 8.05
N GLU A 25 10.11 -18.09 9.07
CA GLU A 25 8.74 -17.61 9.22
C GLU A 25 8.35 -16.57 8.17
N VAL A 26 9.29 -15.72 7.75
CA VAL A 26 9.07 -14.70 6.72
C VAL A 26 9.22 -15.30 5.31
N ILE A 27 10.17 -16.22 5.09
CA ILE A 27 10.40 -16.87 3.80
C ILE A 27 9.26 -17.83 3.43
N GLN A 28 8.74 -18.58 4.40
CA GLN A 28 7.62 -19.52 4.18
C GLN A 28 6.31 -18.78 3.84
N ARG A 29 6.18 -17.56 4.29
CA ARG A 29 5.15 -16.67 3.85
C ARG A 29 5.76 -15.83 2.74
N VAL A 30 5.53 -16.16 1.46
CA VAL A 30 5.83 -15.28 0.30
C VAL A 30 5.01 -13.99 0.46
N TYR A 31 5.41 -13.18 1.42
CA TYR A 31 4.58 -12.09 1.91
C TYR A 31 4.96 -10.80 1.20
N ARG A 32 3.95 -10.11 0.73
CA ARG A 32 4.00 -8.72 0.26
C ARG A 32 4.86 -7.83 1.18
N ASN A 33 4.85 -8.12 2.48
CA ASN A 33 5.63 -7.41 3.49
C ASN A 33 7.14 -7.52 3.32
N SER A 34 7.66 -8.59 2.71
CA SER A 34 9.11 -8.78 2.52
C SER A 34 9.71 -7.79 1.52
N ILE A 35 8.92 -7.36 0.52
CA ILE A 35 9.36 -6.40 -0.50
C ILE A 35 9.07 -4.94 -0.12
N THR A 36 8.18 -4.72 0.86
CA THR A 36 7.77 -3.37 1.29
C THR A 36 8.93 -2.46 1.68
N PRO A 37 9.94 -2.88 2.49
CA PRO A 37 11.06 -2.02 2.83
C PRO A 37 11.83 -1.52 1.61
N ALA A 38 12.07 -2.38 0.62
CA ALA A 38 12.73 -1.98 -0.62
C ALA A 38 11.91 -0.97 -1.42
N GLN A 39 10.60 -1.17 -1.52
CA GLN A 39 9.68 -0.26 -2.19
C GLN A 39 9.63 1.11 -1.50
N VAL A 40 9.54 1.13 -0.17
CA VAL A 40 9.59 2.35 0.63
C VAL A 40 10.91 3.09 0.42
N LEU A 41 12.04 2.39 0.44
CA LEU A 41 13.36 2.97 0.17
C LEU A 41 13.45 3.57 -1.24
N LEU A 42 12.84 2.94 -2.25
CA LEU A 42 12.77 3.51 -3.60
C LEU A 42 11.98 4.82 -3.63
N VAL A 43 10.85 4.89 -2.92
CA VAL A 43 10.04 6.12 -2.86
C VAL A 43 10.79 7.23 -2.14
N PHE A 44 11.25 6.99 -0.91
CA PHE A 44 11.92 8.01 -0.09
C PHE A 44 13.30 8.38 -0.65
N GLY A 45 14.08 7.38 -1.06
CA GLY A 45 15.39 7.59 -1.68
C GLY A 45 15.30 8.31 -3.01
N GLY A 46 14.29 7.99 -3.82
CA GLY A 46 14.01 8.70 -5.06
C GLY A 46 13.66 10.17 -4.83
N GLN A 47 12.78 10.47 -3.88
CA GLN A 47 12.44 11.84 -3.51
C GLN A 47 13.63 12.62 -2.92
N LEU A 48 14.40 11.98 -2.05
CA LEU A 48 15.61 12.57 -1.49
C LEU A 48 16.65 12.86 -2.59
N GLY A 49 16.87 11.92 -3.50
CA GLY A 49 17.77 12.10 -4.64
C GLY A 49 17.34 13.24 -5.56
N PHE A 50 16.02 13.39 -5.77
CA PHE A 50 15.46 14.52 -6.52
C PHE A 50 15.70 15.85 -5.80
N TYR A 51 15.45 15.92 -4.50
CA TYR A 51 15.64 17.10 -3.66
C TYR A 51 17.10 17.52 -3.58
N LEU A 52 18.03 16.59 -3.30
CA LEU A 52 19.46 16.88 -3.20
C LEU A 52 20.04 17.38 -4.53
N ARG A 53 19.62 16.76 -5.63
CA ARG A 53 20.09 17.17 -6.96
C ARG A 53 19.65 18.58 -7.31
N TYR A 54 18.47 18.98 -6.88
CA TYR A 54 18.00 20.36 -7.00
C TYR A 54 18.80 21.33 -6.11
N GLN A 55 19.08 20.95 -4.86
CA GLN A 55 19.82 21.77 -3.90
C GLN A 55 21.25 22.08 -4.37
N TYR A 56 21.91 21.15 -5.04
CA TYR A 56 23.27 21.34 -5.55
C TYR A 56 23.33 21.93 -6.97
N GLY A 57 22.28 22.61 -7.43
CA GLY A 57 22.25 23.28 -8.74
C GLY A 57 22.31 22.35 -9.95
N LYS A 58 22.16 21.04 -9.72
CA LYS A 58 22.10 20.04 -10.80
C LYS A 58 20.69 20.03 -11.38
N LYS A 59 20.59 19.92 -12.71
CA LYS A 59 19.29 19.85 -13.41
C LYS A 59 18.38 18.77 -12.83
N PHE A 60 17.07 19.01 -12.81
CA PHE A 60 16.07 18.02 -12.47
C PHE A 60 16.34 16.69 -13.18
N SER A 61 16.50 15.63 -12.42
CA SER A 61 16.81 14.32 -12.98
C SER A 61 15.54 13.48 -13.11
N MET A 62 15.13 13.24 -14.34
CA MET A 62 14.05 12.30 -14.66
C MET A 62 14.25 10.91 -14.02
N LYS A 63 15.52 10.50 -13.87
CA LYS A 63 15.86 9.21 -13.25
C LYS A 63 15.29 9.07 -11.83
N TRP A 64 15.41 10.09 -11.01
CA TRP A 64 14.91 10.08 -9.63
C TRP A 64 13.38 10.07 -9.57
N ALA A 65 12.74 10.83 -10.47
CA ALA A 65 11.27 10.80 -10.58
C ALA A 65 10.78 9.41 -11.02
N ILE A 66 11.45 8.77 -11.96
CA ILE A 66 11.12 7.39 -12.37
C ILE A 66 11.31 6.42 -11.21
N VAL A 67 12.41 6.49 -10.47
CA VAL A 67 12.67 5.62 -9.30
C VAL A 67 11.55 5.78 -8.25
N THR A 68 11.20 7.03 -7.89
CA THR A 68 10.08 7.32 -6.98
C THR A 68 8.77 6.74 -7.50
N THR A 69 8.48 6.96 -8.80
CA THR A 69 7.22 6.51 -9.42
C THR A 69 7.13 4.99 -9.43
N CYS A 70 8.18 4.29 -9.84
CA CYS A 70 8.22 2.83 -9.83
C CYS A 70 8.06 2.27 -8.41
N GLY A 71 8.75 2.85 -7.43
CA GLY A 71 8.62 2.47 -6.03
C GLY A 71 7.20 2.69 -5.52
N PHE A 72 6.59 3.83 -5.81
CA PHE A 72 5.24 4.17 -5.38
C PHE A 72 4.16 3.29 -6.02
N ILE A 73 4.23 3.06 -7.34
CA ILE A 73 3.29 2.18 -8.04
C ILE A 73 3.44 0.74 -7.54
N SER A 74 4.66 0.24 -7.41
CA SER A 74 4.92 -1.10 -6.88
C SER A 74 4.36 -1.26 -5.46
N LEU A 75 4.57 -0.26 -4.59
CA LEU A 75 4.04 -0.25 -3.22
C LEU A 75 2.51 -0.21 -3.21
N TRP A 76 1.90 0.63 -4.06
CA TRP A 76 0.45 0.77 -4.16
C TRP A 76 -0.27 -0.53 -4.53
N PHE A 77 0.28 -1.28 -5.49
CA PHE A 77 -0.30 -2.57 -5.90
C PHE A 77 0.08 -3.74 -4.99
N SER A 78 1.07 -3.56 -4.12
CA SER A 78 1.47 -4.60 -3.17
C SER A 78 0.72 -4.52 -1.85
N ARG A 79 0.21 -3.33 -1.46
CA ARG A 79 -0.39 -3.12 -0.14
C ARG A 79 -1.61 -2.21 -0.20
N GLU A 80 -2.63 -2.57 0.55
CA GLU A 80 -3.89 -1.83 0.66
C GLU A 80 -3.76 -0.54 1.49
N ASP A 81 -2.81 -0.53 2.44
CA ASP A 81 -2.59 0.58 3.39
C ASP A 81 -1.60 1.64 2.88
N THR A 82 -1.20 1.60 1.61
CA THR A 82 -0.18 2.50 1.02
C THR A 82 -0.56 3.98 1.06
N ILE A 83 -1.81 4.29 1.37
CA ILE A 83 -2.32 5.67 1.42
C ILE A 83 -1.46 6.60 2.31
N TRP A 84 -0.79 6.07 3.34
CA TRP A 84 0.08 6.83 4.24
C TRP A 84 1.31 7.46 3.55
N VAL A 85 1.73 6.93 2.39
CA VAL A 85 2.85 7.49 1.61
C VAL A 85 2.45 8.73 0.84
N VAL A 86 1.16 8.87 0.50
CA VAL A 86 0.64 9.99 -0.30
C VAL A 86 0.89 11.35 0.34
N PRO A 87 0.61 11.58 1.64
CA PRO A 87 0.95 12.85 2.32
C PRO A 87 2.43 13.20 2.22
N PHE A 88 3.33 12.22 2.37
CA PHE A 88 4.77 12.44 2.20
C PHE A 88 5.11 12.91 0.77
N LEU A 89 4.57 12.26 -0.25
CA LEU A 89 4.79 12.64 -1.64
C LEU A 89 4.26 14.05 -1.93
N ILE A 90 3.08 14.40 -1.41
CA ILE A 90 2.50 15.74 -1.57
C ILE A 90 3.39 16.79 -0.90
N VAL A 91 3.74 16.59 0.37
CA VAL A 91 4.56 17.55 1.12
C VAL A 91 5.93 17.72 0.46
N SER A 92 6.58 16.63 0.06
CA SER A 92 7.88 16.70 -0.62
C SER A 92 7.79 17.43 -1.96
N ALA A 93 6.73 17.17 -2.75
CA ALA A 93 6.49 17.86 -4.01
C ALA A 93 6.26 19.36 -3.80
N VAL A 94 5.46 19.73 -2.80
CA VAL A 94 5.22 21.15 -2.44
C VAL A 94 6.51 21.83 -2.00
N VAL A 95 7.31 21.20 -1.15
CA VAL A 95 8.60 21.76 -0.69
C VAL A 95 9.56 21.99 -1.87
N ILE A 96 9.68 21.04 -2.78
CA ILE A 96 10.52 21.16 -3.96
C ILE A 96 10.00 22.29 -4.87
N PHE A 97 8.69 22.36 -5.07
CA PHE A 97 8.06 23.39 -5.90
C PHE A 97 8.24 24.79 -5.32
N LEU A 98 8.00 24.99 -4.02
CA LEU A 98 8.21 26.25 -3.33
C LEU A 98 9.68 26.69 -3.38
N LYS A 99 10.61 25.78 -3.15
CA LYS A 99 12.04 26.07 -3.34
C LYS A 99 12.35 26.51 -4.76
N ALA A 100 11.77 25.87 -5.75
CA ALA A 100 11.96 26.25 -7.15
C ALA A 100 11.45 27.67 -7.47
N ILE A 101 10.36 28.08 -6.82
CA ILE A 101 9.84 29.45 -6.93
C ILE A 101 10.77 30.44 -6.23
N ILE A 102 11.11 30.21 -4.98
CA ILE A 102 11.91 31.10 -4.13
C ILE A 102 13.29 31.38 -4.75
N HIS A 103 13.96 30.36 -5.28
CA HIS A 103 15.25 30.49 -5.92
C HIS A 103 15.19 31.02 -7.38
N GLY A 104 14.05 31.53 -7.82
CA GLY A 104 13.89 32.12 -9.15
C GLY A 104 14.14 31.13 -10.30
N PHE A 105 14.13 29.84 -10.03
CA PHE A 105 14.39 28.79 -11.02
C PHE A 105 13.49 28.93 -12.25
N PHE A 106 12.24 29.32 -12.03
CA PHE A 106 11.28 29.52 -13.11
C PHE A 106 11.49 30.86 -13.88
N HIS A 107 12.28 31.82 -13.37
CA HIS A 107 12.49 33.10 -14.05
C HIS A 107 13.38 32.95 -15.29
N ASN A 108 14.39 32.09 -15.21
CA ASN A 108 15.42 31.94 -16.25
C ASN A 108 15.20 30.76 -17.17
N VAL A 109 14.00 30.15 -17.15
CA VAL A 109 13.71 28.91 -17.89
C VAL A 109 12.55 29.15 -18.86
N THR A 110 12.67 28.64 -20.09
CA THR A 110 11.61 28.70 -21.10
C THR A 110 10.33 28.02 -20.61
N CYS A 111 9.14 28.48 -21.05
CA CYS A 111 7.86 27.94 -20.67
C CYS A 111 7.79 26.39 -20.86
N LYS A 112 8.32 25.88 -21.98
CA LYS A 112 8.40 24.43 -22.27
C LYS A 112 9.14 23.66 -21.17
N LYS A 113 10.27 24.18 -20.69
CA LYS A 113 11.02 23.54 -19.60
C LYS A 113 10.30 23.62 -18.26
N ARG A 114 9.57 24.72 -17.98
CA ARG A 114 8.74 24.82 -16.75
C ARG A 114 7.68 23.71 -16.70
N VAL A 115 6.94 23.55 -17.80
CA VAL A 115 5.93 22.49 -17.92
C VAL A 115 6.57 21.11 -17.74
N GLN A 116 7.71 20.85 -18.37
CA GLN A 116 8.43 19.60 -18.22
C GLN A 116 8.81 19.31 -16.77
N TYR A 117 9.27 20.31 -16.01
CA TYR A 117 9.61 20.12 -14.59
C TYR A 117 8.39 19.84 -13.72
N ILE A 118 7.27 20.51 -13.98
CA ILE A 118 6.02 20.26 -13.29
C ILE A 118 5.53 18.81 -13.56
N ILE A 119 5.57 18.37 -14.81
CA ILE A 119 5.21 17.00 -15.18
C ILE A 119 6.11 15.99 -14.46
N ILE A 120 7.41 16.20 -14.41
CA ILE A 120 8.36 15.31 -13.72
C ILE A 120 8.05 15.26 -12.23
N LEU A 121 7.70 16.36 -11.59
CA LEU A 121 7.34 16.43 -10.18
C LEU A 121 6.02 15.70 -9.89
N LEU A 122 5.06 15.80 -10.81
CA LEU A 122 3.76 15.17 -10.69
C LEU A 122 3.73 13.72 -11.22
N LEU A 123 4.84 13.22 -11.74
CA LEU A 123 4.90 11.90 -12.39
C LEU A 123 4.35 10.77 -11.52
N PRO A 124 4.64 10.65 -10.21
CA PRO A 124 4.07 9.59 -9.38
C PRO A 124 2.53 9.65 -9.32
N PHE A 125 1.97 10.86 -9.24
CA PHE A 125 0.52 11.07 -9.16
C PHE A 125 -0.19 10.84 -10.50
N LEU A 126 0.47 11.14 -11.62
CA LEU A 126 -0.08 10.92 -12.96
C LEU A 126 0.03 9.45 -13.40
N ALA A 127 1.10 8.79 -13.01
CA ALA A 127 1.34 7.40 -13.37
C ALA A 127 0.40 6.43 -12.62
N LEU A 128 0.00 6.76 -11.38
CA LEU A 128 -0.89 5.90 -10.61
C LEU A 128 -2.24 5.63 -11.30
N PRO A 129 -3.04 6.65 -11.68
CA PRO A 129 -4.29 6.40 -12.40
C PRO A 129 -4.05 5.72 -13.75
N ALA A 130 -2.96 6.04 -14.45
CA ALA A 130 -2.62 5.39 -15.72
C ALA A 130 -2.35 3.88 -15.55
N CYS A 131 -1.79 3.44 -14.41
CA CYS A 131 -1.59 2.03 -14.11
C CYS A 131 -2.85 1.35 -13.55
N ARG A 132 -3.72 2.09 -12.84
CA ARG A 132 -4.98 1.56 -12.31
C ARG A 132 -6.01 1.28 -13.40
N LEU A 133 -6.10 2.15 -14.40
CA LEU A 133 -7.08 2.04 -15.49
C LEU A 133 -7.07 0.67 -16.20
N PRO A 134 -5.94 0.13 -16.67
CA PRO A 134 -5.90 -1.19 -17.32
C PRO A 134 -6.41 -2.31 -16.40
N ILE A 135 -6.04 -2.28 -15.11
CA ILE A 135 -6.47 -3.28 -14.12
C ILE A 135 -7.97 -3.21 -13.91
N THR A 136 -8.51 -2.00 -13.70
CA THR A 136 -9.96 -1.78 -13.56
C THR A 136 -10.72 -2.24 -14.79
N LEU A 137 -10.21 -1.97 -15.99
CA LEU A 137 -10.82 -2.41 -17.25
C LEU A 137 -10.83 -3.95 -17.38
N ILE A 138 -9.71 -4.59 -17.08
CA ILE A 138 -9.61 -6.06 -17.11
C ILE A 138 -10.59 -6.67 -16.08
N ASN A 139 -10.59 -6.16 -14.85
CA ASN A 139 -11.50 -6.63 -13.82
C ASN A 139 -12.98 -6.42 -14.21
N GLY A 140 -13.29 -5.28 -14.82
CA GLY A 140 -14.64 -4.98 -15.31
C GLY A 140 -15.11 -5.95 -16.39
N VAL A 141 -14.24 -6.28 -17.34
CA VAL A 141 -14.58 -7.16 -18.46
C VAL A 141 -14.61 -8.63 -18.05
N VAL A 142 -13.64 -9.08 -17.23
CA VAL A 142 -13.48 -10.50 -16.90
C VAL A 142 -14.35 -10.90 -15.71
N TYR A 143 -14.42 -10.05 -14.68
CA TYR A 143 -15.06 -10.37 -13.40
C TYR A 143 -16.32 -9.53 -13.13
N ASN A 144 -16.72 -8.67 -14.05
CA ASN A 144 -17.83 -7.70 -13.87
C ASN A 144 -17.65 -6.82 -12.61
N SER A 145 -16.39 -6.56 -12.23
CA SER A 145 -16.03 -5.73 -11.08
C SER A 145 -15.15 -4.55 -11.53
N TRP A 146 -15.72 -3.36 -11.55
CA TRP A 146 -15.05 -2.12 -12.01
C TRP A 146 -14.19 -1.50 -10.91
N THR A 147 -13.39 -2.34 -10.24
CA THR A 147 -12.47 -1.94 -9.18
C THR A 147 -11.06 -2.44 -9.45
N ASP A 148 -10.08 -1.73 -8.97
CA ASP A 148 -8.68 -2.16 -8.97
C ASP A 148 -8.31 -2.93 -7.70
N ASN A 149 -9.10 -2.77 -6.62
CA ASN A 149 -8.89 -3.46 -5.36
C ASN A 149 -10.23 -3.70 -4.65
N GLU A 150 -10.63 -4.97 -4.58
CA GLU A 150 -11.89 -5.40 -3.94
C GLU A 150 -11.90 -5.17 -2.43
N LEU A 151 -10.73 -5.21 -1.77
CA LEU A 151 -10.64 -5.03 -0.32
C LEU A 151 -10.93 -3.59 0.12
N THR A 152 -10.67 -2.61 -0.76
CA THR A 152 -10.84 -1.19 -0.42
C THR A 152 -12.03 -0.52 -1.08
N HIS A 153 -12.39 -0.92 -2.29
CA HIS A 153 -13.40 -0.22 -3.10
C HIS A 153 -14.54 -1.11 -3.61
N GLY A 154 -14.41 -2.45 -3.47
CA GLY A 154 -15.35 -3.43 -4.03
C GLY A 154 -16.56 -3.72 -3.14
N ALA A 155 -17.08 -4.94 -3.29
CA ALA A 155 -18.18 -5.46 -2.50
C ALA A 155 -17.76 -5.78 -1.05
N PHE A 156 -16.50 -6.20 -0.85
CA PHE A 156 -15.97 -6.61 0.45
C PHE A 156 -16.14 -5.55 1.55
N PRO A 157 -15.74 -4.27 1.38
CA PRO A 157 -15.95 -3.26 2.44
C PRO A 157 -17.43 -3.03 2.74
N LYS A 158 -18.32 -3.19 1.77
CA LYS A 158 -19.77 -3.02 1.97
C LYS A 158 -20.32 -4.15 2.84
N VAL A 159 -19.90 -5.39 2.57
CA VAL A 159 -20.26 -6.56 3.39
C VAL A 159 -19.72 -6.39 4.81
N MET A 160 -18.44 -6.06 4.96
CA MET A 160 -17.83 -5.84 6.28
C MET A 160 -18.53 -4.73 7.05
N LYS A 161 -18.85 -3.60 6.39
CA LYS A 161 -19.61 -2.52 7.01
C LYS A 161 -21.00 -2.96 7.48
N ALA A 162 -21.70 -3.77 6.68
CA ALA A 162 -23.00 -4.32 7.06
C ALA A 162 -22.89 -5.27 8.26
N LEU A 163 -21.86 -6.14 8.27
CA LEU A 163 -21.59 -7.04 9.40
C LEU A 163 -21.25 -6.28 10.69
N TYR A 164 -20.46 -5.21 10.61
CA TYR A 164 -20.15 -4.36 11.77
C TYR A 164 -21.35 -3.57 12.28
N ALA A 165 -22.34 -3.28 11.43
CA ALA A 165 -23.53 -2.53 11.81
C ALA A 165 -24.57 -3.39 12.58
N ILE A 166 -24.41 -4.71 12.60
CA ILE A 166 -25.27 -5.60 13.38
C ILE A 166 -24.95 -5.39 14.87
N ASP A 167 -25.95 -4.95 15.62
CA ASP A 167 -25.82 -4.75 17.05
C ASP A 167 -25.76 -6.09 17.82
N MET A 168 -24.98 -6.11 18.89
CA MET A 168 -24.86 -7.26 19.80
C MET A 168 -25.15 -6.83 21.21
N GLU A 169 -25.84 -7.68 21.94
CA GLU A 169 -26.17 -7.43 23.36
C GLU A 169 -24.92 -7.36 24.24
N GLU A 170 -23.89 -8.17 23.92
CA GLU A 170 -22.61 -8.15 24.63
C GLU A 170 -21.43 -8.06 23.65
N PRO A 171 -20.46 -7.15 23.88
CA PRO A 171 -19.26 -7.09 23.08
C PRO A 171 -18.39 -8.33 23.35
N THR A 172 -18.06 -9.08 22.29
CA THR A 172 -17.13 -10.20 22.39
C THR A 172 -15.69 -9.68 22.44
N PRO A 173 -14.92 -10.00 23.50
CA PRO A 173 -13.51 -9.62 23.54
C PRO A 173 -12.74 -10.34 22.42
N TYR A 174 -11.79 -9.61 21.81
CA TYR A 174 -10.87 -10.12 20.79
C TYR A 174 -11.47 -10.44 19.40
N THR A 175 -12.79 -10.29 19.19
CA THR A 175 -13.39 -10.51 17.88
C THR A 175 -14.14 -9.27 17.38
N SER A 176 -13.90 -8.87 16.14
CA SER A 176 -14.64 -7.79 15.50
C SER A 176 -16.04 -8.22 15.06
N ILE A 177 -16.19 -9.50 14.70
CA ILE A 177 -17.45 -10.10 14.27
C ILE A 177 -17.55 -11.45 14.98
N GLY A 178 -18.34 -11.48 16.06
CA GLY A 178 -18.57 -12.71 16.82
C GLY A 178 -19.46 -13.71 16.08
N ARG A 179 -19.40 -14.98 16.52
CA ARG A 179 -20.17 -16.09 15.92
C ARG A 179 -21.67 -15.80 15.92
N GLU A 180 -22.20 -15.21 16.97
CA GLU A 180 -23.61 -14.83 17.06
C GLU A 180 -24.06 -13.89 15.94
N LYS A 181 -23.21 -12.93 15.55
CA LYS A 181 -23.49 -12.03 14.39
C LYS A 181 -23.55 -12.82 13.09
N ILE A 182 -22.62 -13.76 12.89
CA ILE A 182 -22.55 -14.57 11.69
C ILE A 182 -23.76 -15.49 11.58
N GLU A 183 -24.18 -16.12 12.69
CA GLU A 183 -25.38 -16.96 12.75
C GLU A 183 -26.64 -16.16 12.39
N LYS A 184 -26.83 -14.97 12.97
CA LYS A 184 -27.94 -14.07 12.58
C LYS A 184 -27.91 -13.71 11.10
N VAL A 185 -26.73 -13.56 10.52
CA VAL A 185 -26.58 -13.24 9.08
C VAL A 185 -26.95 -14.45 8.21
N TYR A 186 -26.64 -15.66 8.62
CA TYR A 186 -27.08 -16.88 7.91
C TYR A 186 -28.60 -17.02 7.89
N GLU A 187 -29.29 -16.64 8.96
CA GLU A 187 -30.75 -16.63 9.00
C GLU A 187 -31.37 -15.61 8.03
N ILE A 188 -30.71 -14.45 7.86
CA ILE A 188 -31.24 -13.35 7.06
C ILE A 188 -30.85 -13.47 5.57
N SER A 189 -29.65 -14.02 5.29
CA SER A 189 -29.07 -14.06 3.96
C SER A 189 -28.90 -15.49 3.44
N PRO A 190 -29.80 -15.99 2.58
CA PRO A 190 -29.65 -17.32 1.99
C PRO A 190 -28.34 -17.51 1.19
N THR A 191 -27.85 -16.43 0.60
CA THR A 191 -26.57 -16.43 -0.15
C THR A 191 -25.38 -16.69 0.77
N LEU A 192 -25.35 -16.09 1.96
CA LEU A 192 -24.27 -16.35 2.93
C LEU A 192 -24.46 -17.72 3.59
N ALA A 193 -25.68 -18.15 3.85
CA ALA A 193 -25.98 -19.49 4.35
C ALA A 193 -25.48 -20.59 3.39
N SER A 194 -25.54 -20.38 2.08
CA SER A 194 -25.08 -21.36 1.09
C SER A 194 -23.55 -21.60 1.10
N ILE A 195 -22.77 -20.71 1.71
CA ILE A 195 -21.31 -20.85 1.83
C ILE A 195 -20.87 -21.04 3.29
N GLN A 196 -21.81 -21.31 4.20
CA GLN A 196 -21.56 -21.46 5.63
C GLN A 196 -20.45 -22.47 5.91
N ASP A 197 -20.55 -23.69 5.38
CA ASP A 197 -19.57 -24.75 5.61
C ASP A 197 -18.15 -24.33 5.19
N SER A 198 -18.05 -23.58 4.09
CA SER A 198 -16.76 -23.07 3.62
C SER A 198 -16.19 -21.97 4.52
N LEU A 199 -17.05 -21.09 5.02
CA LEU A 199 -16.65 -20.03 5.96
C LEU A 199 -16.23 -20.61 7.31
N ASP A 200 -16.99 -21.55 7.86
CA ASP A 200 -16.68 -22.23 9.12
C ASP A 200 -15.35 -22.99 9.02
N ALA A 201 -15.13 -23.71 7.90
CA ALA A 201 -13.86 -24.40 7.66
C ALA A 201 -12.65 -23.45 7.61
N VAL A 202 -12.80 -22.28 6.98
CA VAL A 202 -11.74 -21.26 6.94
C VAL A 202 -11.50 -20.66 8.32
N MET A 203 -12.55 -20.37 9.08
CA MET A 203 -12.44 -19.86 10.45
C MET A 203 -11.71 -20.87 11.37
N ASP A 204 -12.06 -22.13 11.29
CA ASP A 204 -11.40 -23.20 12.06
C ASP A 204 -9.93 -23.37 11.67
N LEU A 205 -9.61 -23.26 10.39
CA LEU A 205 -8.22 -23.29 9.91
C LEU A 205 -7.40 -22.12 10.49
N TYR A 206 -7.93 -20.92 10.48
CA TYR A 206 -7.24 -19.75 11.06
C TYR A 206 -7.10 -19.87 12.58
N ALA A 207 -8.11 -20.36 13.28
CA ALA A 207 -8.05 -20.60 14.70
C ALA A 207 -6.98 -21.65 15.06
N ALA A 208 -6.90 -22.73 14.28
CA ALA A 208 -5.86 -23.75 14.45
C ALA A 208 -4.44 -23.19 14.21
N GLN A 209 -4.26 -22.37 13.16
CA GLN A 209 -2.98 -21.72 12.86
C GLN A 209 -2.54 -20.72 13.92
N SER A 210 -3.49 -20.02 14.54
CA SER A 210 -3.21 -19.03 15.59
C SER A 210 -3.04 -19.66 16.98
N GLY A 211 -3.33 -20.95 17.14
CA GLY A 211 -3.31 -21.64 18.44
C GLY A 211 -4.49 -21.27 19.37
N ARG A 212 -5.54 -20.62 18.82
CA ARG A 212 -6.69 -20.08 19.57
C ARG A 212 -7.98 -20.87 19.36
N ILE A 213 -7.90 -22.19 19.28
CA ILE A 213 -9.04 -23.06 18.97
C ILE A 213 -10.16 -22.90 20.01
N GLU A 214 -9.82 -22.86 21.31
CA GLU A 214 -10.83 -22.76 22.37
C GLU A 214 -11.51 -21.39 22.38
N GLU A 215 -10.76 -20.32 22.11
CA GLU A 215 -11.30 -18.96 22.00
C GLU A 215 -12.21 -18.83 20.78
N ASN A 216 -11.83 -19.46 19.66
CA ASN A 216 -12.67 -19.49 18.46
C ASN A 216 -13.98 -20.25 18.68
N LYS A 217 -13.96 -21.36 19.42
CA LYS A 217 -15.17 -22.09 19.78
C LYS A 217 -16.11 -21.27 20.65
N LYS A 218 -15.55 -20.46 21.56
CA LYS A 218 -16.32 -19.67 22.53
C LYS A 218 -16.86 -18.37 21.94
N TYR A 219 -16.05 -17.65 21.20
CA TYR A 219 -16.35 -16.27 20.79
C TYR A 219 -16.51 -16.10 19.27
N GLY A 220 -16.24 -17.13 18.48
CA GLY A 220 -16.17 -17.04 17.04
C GLY A 220 -14.78 -16.66 16.57
N ASN A 221 -14.69 -16.17 15.34
CA ASN A 221 -13.43 -15.90 14.67
C ASN A 221 -12.57 -14.88 15.43
N VAL A 222 -11.41 -15.30 15.89
CA VAL A 222 -10.41 -14.49 16.62
C VAL A 222 -9.26 -14.10 15.73
#